data_286beef915d04eab06dac8cf86796057
#
_entry.id   286beef915d04eab06dac8cf86796057
#
_cell.length_a   1.000
_cell.length_b   1.000
_cell.length_c   1.000
_cell.angle_alpha   90.00
_cell.angle_beta   90.00
_cell.angle_gamma   90.00
#
_symmetry.space_group_name_H-M   'P 1'
#
loop_
_entity.id
_entity.type
_entity.pdbx_description
1 polymer ?
#
loop_
_entity_poly.entity_id
_entity_poly.type
_entity_poly.pdbx_seq_one_letter_code
_entity_poly.pdbx_strand_id
1 'polypeptide(L)' 'DVKRELALQHIKNPMMSIQEIAHQLGFSDASNFGRSFRRWTNMAPVTYRHGIQ' A
#
# COMPACT_ATOMS: atom_id res chain seq x y z
N ASP A 1 1.95 -4.55 13.26
CA ASP A 1 0.68 -4.80 12.60
C ASP A 1 0.88 -5.56 11.30
N VAL A 2 0.18 -6.69 11.17
CA VAL A 2 0.35 -7.60 10.03
C VAL A 2 0.00 -6.91 8.71
N LYS A 3 -1.10 -6.17 8.69
CA LYS A 3 -1.51 -5.49 7.46
C LYS A 3 -0.50 -4.46 7.00
N ARG A 4 0.06 -3.73 7.93
CA ARG A 4 1.09 -2.73 7.60
C ARG A 4 2.32 -3.41 7.00
N GLU A 5 2.77 -4.48 7.61
CA GLU A 5 3.97 -5.18 7.12
C GLU A 5 3.75 -5.77 5.75
N LEU A 6 2.58 -6.39 5.53
CA LEU A 6 2.26 -6.92 4.22
C LEU A 6 2.17 -5.82 3.18
N ALA A 7 1.58 -4.67 3.55
CA ALA A 7 1.50 -3.55 2.63
C ALA A 7 2.88 -3.06 2.23
N LEU A 8 3.79 -2.97 3.19
CA LEU A 8 5.15 -2.52 2.91
C LEU A 8 5.89 -3.49 2.01
N GLN A 9 5.65 -4.80 2.17
CA GLN A 9 6.24 -5.79 1.28
C GLN A 9 5.69 -5.70 -0.13
N HIS A 10 4.36 -5.63 -0.24
CA HIS A 10 3.72 -5.60 -1.56
C HIS A 10 4.00 -4.32 -2.32
N ILE A 11 4.14 -3.20 -1.61
CA ILE A 11 4.37 -1.92 -2.28
C ILE A 11 5.70 -1.92 -3.05
N LYS A 12 6.63 -2.75 -2.62
CA LYS A 12 7.93 -2.86 -3.28
C LYS A 12 7.88 -3.72 -4.53
N ASN A 13 6.80 -4.45 -4.74
CA ASN A 13 6.67 -5.33 -5.90
C ASN A 13 6.10 -4.55 -7.09
N PRO A 14 6.91 -4.27 -8.12
CA PRO A 14 6.45 -3.47 -9.26
C PRO A 14 5.39 -4.18 -10.10
N MET A 15 5.23 -5.48 -9.91
CA MET A 15 4.22 -6.25 -10.64
C MET A 15 2.83 -6.11 -10.05
N MET A 16 2.72 -5.64 -8.82
CA MET A 16 1.42 -5.45 -8.17
C MET A 16 1.00 -3.99 -8.24
N SER A 17 -0.22 -3.76 -8.71
CA SER A 17 -0.79 -2.42 -8.69
C SER A 17 -1.24 -2.08 -7.27
N ILE A 18 -1.41 -0.79 -7.01
CA ILE A 18 -1.91 -0.33 -5.71
C ILE A 18 -3.29 -0.94 -5.45
N GLN A 19 -4.12 -1.02 -6.48
CA GLN A 19 -5.45 -1.58 -6.36
C GLN A 19 -5.41 -3.06 -5.99
N GLU A 20 -4.49 -3.79 -6.58
CA GLU A 20 -4.30 -5.21 -6.25
C GLU A 20 -3.86 -5.37 -4.80
N ILE A 21 -2.96 -4.54 -4.35
CA ILE A 21 -2.50 -4.59 -2.97
C ILE A 21 -3.66 -4.35 -2.01
N ALA A 22 -4.46 -3.33 -2.29
CA ALA A 22 -5.62 -3.03 -1.47
C ALA A 22 -6.56 -4.22 -1.39
N HIS A 23 -6.81 -4.85 -2.51
CA HIS A 23 -7.70 -6.01 -2.58
C HIS A 23 -7.14 -7.18 -1.78
N GLN A 24 -5.87 -7.45 -1.93
CA GLN A 24 -5.19 -8.55 -1.22
C GLN A 24 -5.26 -8.38 0.29
N LEU A 25 -5.21 -7.16 0.76
CA LEU A 25 -5.22 -6.88 2.19
C LEU A 25 -6.63 -6.76 2.77
N GLY A 26 -7.66 -6.90 1.93
CA GLY A 26 -9.04 -6.89 2.40
C GLY A 26 -9.66 -5.52 2.47
N PHE A 27 -9.07 -4.52 1.85
CA PHE A 27 -9.70 -3.19 1.78
C PHE A 27 -10.78 -3.18 0.70
N SER A 28 -11.81 -2.37 0.92
CA SER A 28 -12.92 -2.30 -0.02
C SER A 28 -12.51 -1.65 -1.35
N ASP A 29 -11.56 -0.71 -1.29
CA ASP A 29 -11.04 -0.08 -2.50
C ASP A 29 -9.67 0.54 -2.22
N ALA A 30 -9.03 1.04 -3.29
CA ALA A 30 -7.70 1.61 -3.18
C ALA A 30 -7.68 2.89 -2.33
N SER A 31 -8.79 3.62 -2.29
CA SER A 31 -8.86 4.85 -1.50
C SER A 31 -8.75 4.53 -0.02
N ASN A 32 -9.46 3.51 0.44
CA ASN A 32 -9.38 3.09 1.83
C ASN A 32 -7.99 2.59 2.19
N PHE A 33 -7.39 1.82 1.29
CA PHE A 33 -6.02 1.38 1.49
C PHE A 33 -5.08 2.57 1.58
N GLY A 34 -5.24 3.54 0.70
CA GLY A 34 -4.40 4.73 0.68
C GLY A 34 -4.43 5.51 1.99
N ARG A 35 -5.62 5.63 2.58
CA ARG A 35 -5.76 6.31 3.87
C ARG A 35 -5.00 5.58 4.96
N SER A 36 -5.17 4.27 5.03
CA SER A 36 -4.45 3.46 6.02
C SER A 36 -2.96 3.51 5.79
N PHE A 37 -2.53 3.41 4.55
CA PHE A 37 -1.12 3.44 4.24
C PHE A 37 -0.49 4.77 4.64
N ARG A 38 -1.19 5.86 4.37
CA ARG A 38 -0.71 7.18 4.76
C ARG A 38 -0.60 7.32 6.27
N ARG A 39 -1.51 6.69 7.00
CA ARG A 39 -1.44 6.65 8.46
C ARG A 39 -0.19 5.93 8.93
N TRP A 40 0.14 4.82 8.26
CA TRP A 40 1.28 4.00 8.67
C TRP A 40 2.62 4.62 8.31
N THR A 41 2.70 5.33 7.19
CA THR A 41 3.98 5.79 6.64
C THR A 41 4.07 7.29 6.46
N ASN A 42 2.96 8.02 6.65
CA ASN A 42 2.85 9.45 6.34
C ASN A 42 2.99 9.75 4.86
N MET A 43 2.89 8.75 4.00
CA MET A 43 3.01 8.93 2.56
C MET A 43 1.93 8.14 1.85
N ALA A 44 1.45 8.68 0.73
CA ALA A 44 0.54 7.93 -0.13
C ALA A 44 1.27 6.72 -0.72
N PRO A 45 0.53 5.62 -1.01
CA PRO A 45 1.18 4.42 -1.56
C PRO A 45 1.97 4.68 -2.82
N VAL A 46 1.43 5.47 -3.74
CA VAL A 46 2.12 5.78 -4.99
C VAL A 46 3.39 6.56 -4.72
N THR A 47 3.32 7.54 -3.85
CA THR A 47 4.48 8.33 -3.49
C THR A 47 5.56 7.47 -2.83
N TYR A 48 5.14 6.60 -1.95
CA TYR A 48 6.07 5.70 -1.26
C TYR A 48 6.78 4.79 -2.26
N ARG A 49 6.02 4.23 -3.20
CA ARG A 49 6.58 3.35 -4.22
C ARG A 49 7.64 4.06 -5.06
N HIS A 50 7.36 5.29 -5.46
CA HIS A 50 8.32 6.06 -6.25
C HIS A 50 9.56 6.43 -5.45
N GLY A 51 9.41 6.64 -4.16
CA GLY A 51 10.51 7.01 -3.30
C GLY A 51 11.46 5.89 -2.96
N ILE A 52 11.07 4.64 -3.23
CA ILE A 52 11.89 3.47 -2.91
C ILE A 52 13.02 3.26 -3.90
N GLN A 53 12.95 3.83 -5.04
CA GLN A 53 13.92 3.58 -6.12
C GLN A 53 15.36 3.85 -5.74
#